data_c7aeb7611c8f6a523d66f4a20e2e3823
#
_entry.id   c7aeb7611c8f6a523d66f4a20e2e3823
#
_cell.length_a   1.000
_cell.length_b   1.000
_cell.length_c   1.000
_cell.angle_alpha   90.00
_cell.angle_beta   90.00
_cell.angle_gamma   90.00
#
_symmetry.space_group_name_H-M   'P 1'
#
loop_
_entity.id
_entity.type
_entity.pdbx_description
1 polymer ?
#
loop_
_entity_poly.entity_id
_entity_poly.type
_entity_poly.pdbx_seq_one_letter_code
_entity_poly.pdbx_strand_id
1 'polypeptide(L)'
;MEPNNKRIAIIGNGSWATALVHALSENYSRDLPDHETHLFWWIRKAEDIDFIQKNKCNPRYLKDLKLNLANIALHSDLQYVIDKSDIVIITIPTQYIPETFQGIDFRDKIVVNASKGMTTSPSLLVSEFMERCGVDKDHYAVISGPSHAEEVAENKTTYLTIASENLGTACTIRFAFASPRITGLIFRMSTDVKGIEIAGIIKNVYAIGMGLISQQGENFKAAYLSNCACEMNNILEQLYPGEKRYVLTSPYLGDLMVTGYSSLSRNFRFGELLSKGYSVIDAKAKIGQEVAGVSSVNTFIDRFAHIHITRNQCPILTLLYQVINDYLDATNFVYHLQELIS
;
A
#
# COMPACT_ATOMS: atom_id res chain seq x y z
N MET A 1 -2.78 -17.84 -26.18
CA MET A 1 -2.29 -16.52 -25.73
C MET A 1 -0.79 -16.62 -25.73
N GLU A 2 -0.12 -15.74 -26.44
CA GLU A 2 1.35 -15.71 -26.36
C GLU A 2 1.79 -15.46 -24.92
N PRO A 3 2.86 -16.09 -24.46
CA PRO A 3 3.36 -15.86 -23.10
C PRO A 3 3.69 -14.38 -22.96
N ASN A 4 3.26 -13.79 -21.84
CA ASN A 4 3.47 -12.37 -21.59
C ASN A 4 4.96 -12.10 -21.40
N ASN A 5 5.59 -11.58 -22.41
CA ASN A 5 7.04 -11.33 -22.49
C ASN A 5 7.43 -9.98 -21.84
N LYS A 6 6.57 -9.40 -20.96
CA LYS A 6 6.83 -8.12 -20.31
C LYS A 6 7.84 -8.27 -19.18
N ARG A 7 8.87 -7.43 -19.19
CA ARG A 7 9.87 -7.35 -18.15
C ARG A 7 9.38 -6.46 -17.03
N ILE A 8 9.50 -6.92 -15.80
CA ILE A 8 8.96 -6.25 -14.61
C ILE A 8 10.11 -5.75 -13.71
N ALA A 9 10.04 -4.49 -13.28
CA ALA A 9 10.86 -3.96 -12.20
C ALA A 9 10.07 -3.94 -10.90
N ILE A 10 10.69 -4.37 -9.80
CA ILE A 10 10.21 -4.13 -8.43
C ILE A 10 11.16 -3.13 -7.76
N ILE A 11 10.61 -1.99 -7.34
CA ILE A 11 11.38 -0.91 -6.72
C ILE A 11 11.22 -0.94 -5.21
N GLY A 12 12.25 -1.39 -4.49
CA GLY A 12 12.27 -1.53 -3.02
C GLY A 12 12.50 -2.94 -2.55
N ASN A 13 12.89 -3.12 -1.27
CA ASN A 13 13.18 -4.43 -0.67
C ASN A 13 12.48 -4.65 0.68
N GLY A 14 11.30 -4.04 0.88
CA GLY A 14 10.43 -4.29 2.03
C GLY A 14 9.75 -5.66 1.99
N SER A 15 8.93 -5.98 3.00
CA SER A 15 8.18 -7.24 3.05
C SER A 15 7.29 -7.42 1.82
N TRP A 16 6.58 -6.36 1.40
CA TRP A 16 5.71 -6.40 0.23
C TRP A 16 6.47 -6.64 -1.08
N ALA A 17 7.60 -5.92 -1.27
CA ALA A 17 8.50 -6.17 -2.41
C ALA A 17 8.96 -7.63 -2.46
N THR A 18 9.41 -8.15 -1.32
CA THR A 18 9.90 -9.53 -1.21
C THR A 18 8.82 -10.56 -1.54
N ALA A 19 7.60 -10.35 -1.05
CA ALA A 19 6.46 -11.22 -1.38
C ALA A 19 6.09 -11.17 -2.86
N LEU A 20 6.08 -9.98 -3.49
CA LEU A 20 5.82 -9.83 -4.92
C LEU A 20 6.93 -10.47 -5.78
N VAL A 21 8.20 -10.26 -5.40
CA VAL A 21 9.34 -10.91 -6.09
C VAL A 21 9.22 -12.42 -6.01
N HIS A 22 8.91 -12.97 -4.83
CA HIS A 22 8.67 -14.41 -4.68
C HIS A 22 7.54 -14.90 -5.57
N ALA A 23 6.38 -14.25 -5.50
CA ALA A 23 5.22 -14.61 -6.31
C ALA A 23 5.51 -14.57 -7.82
N LEU A 24 6.19 -13.53 -8.31
CA LEU A 24 6.56 -13.41 -9.72
C LEU A 24 7.65 -14.40 -10.14
N SER A 25 8.63 -14.67 -9.27
CA SER A 25 9.73 -15.60 -9.60
C SER A 25 9.22 -17.04 -9.82
N GLU A 26 8.23 -17.47 -9.09
CA GLU A 26 7.59 -18.78 -9.28
C GLU A 26 6.87 -18.88 -10.63
N ASN A 27 6.42 -17.76 -11.20
CA ASN A 27 5.81 -17.71 -12.53
C ASN A 27 6.81 -17.92 -13.64
N TYR A 28 7.94 -17.20 -13.56
CA TYR A 28 8.90 -17.15 -14.66
C TYR A 28 9.89 -18.32 -14.68
N SER A 29 10.02 -19.09 -13.58
CA SER A 29 11.04 -20.13 -13.46
C SER A 29 10.85 -21.36 -14.32
N ARG A 30 9.70 -21.52 -14.99
CA ARG A 30 9.37 -22.76 -15.70
C ARG A 30 8.80 -22.60 -17.12
N ASP A 31 8.37 -21.41 -17.49
CA ASP A 31 7.71 -21.18 -18.79
C ASP A 31 8.60 -20.42 -19.80
N LEU A 32 9.79 -19.99 -19.37
CA LEU A 32 10.72 -19.22 -20.18
C LEU A 32 12.06 -19.97 -20.35
N PRO A 33 12.77 -19.72 -21.45
CA PRO A 33 14.13 -20.28 -21.65
C PRO A 33 15.04 -19.92 -20.47
N ASP A 34 15.84 -20.86 -20.00
CA ASP A 34 16.68 -20.81 -18.78
C ASP A 34 17.66 -19.62 -18.65
N HIS A 35 17.65 -18.64 -19.54
CA HIS A 35 18.65 -17.56 -19.57
C HIS A 35 18.07 -16.16 -19.80
N GLU A 36 16.75 -15.98 -19.81
CA GLU A 36 16.17 -14.66 -20.04
C GLU A 36 15.71 -14.02 -18.72
N THR A 37 16.27 -12.85 -18.37
CA THR A 37 15.90 -12.09 -17.18
C THR A 37 14.60 -11.34 -17.44
N HIS A 38 13.54 -11.68 -16.70
CA HIS A 38 12.23 -11.02 -16.80
C HIS A 38 11.87 -10.18 -15.58
N LEU A 39 12.55 -10.39 -14.46
CA LEU A 39 12.32 -9.66 -13.22
C LEU A 39 13.58 -8.90 -12.81
N PHE A 40 13.46 -7.58 -12.66
CA PHE A 40 14.52 -6.70 -12.22
C PHE A 40 14.15 -6.17 -10.83
N TRP A 41 15.01 -6.42 -9.85
CA TRP A 41 14.73 -6.02 -8.47
C TRP A 41 15.72 -4.94 -8.03
N TRP A 42 15.21 -3.71 -7.87
CA TRP A 42 16.01 -2.61 -7.35
C TRP A 42 16.09 -2.65 -5.84
N ILE A 43 17.33 -2.67 -5.34
CA ILE A 43 17.65 -2.69 -3.91
C ILE A 43 18.69 -1.62 -3.67
N ARG A 44 18.32 -0.60 -2.87
CA ARG A 44 19.18 0.58 -2.63
C ARG A 44 20.56 0.24 -2.08
N LYS A 45 20.68 -0.78 -1.23
CA LYS A 45 21.94 -1.15 -0.55
C LYS A 45 22.59 -2.36 -1.21
N ALA A 46 23.82 -2.18 -1.68
CA ALA A 46 24.59 -3.27 -2.29
C ALA A 46 24.81 -4.46 -1.33
N GLU A 47 24.99 -4.18 -0.03
CA GLU A 47 25.16 -5.21 1.00
C GLU A 47 23.94 -6.15 1.10
N ASP A 48 22.71 -5.60 0.90
CA ASP A 48 21.49 -6.41 0.88
C ASP A 48 21.45 -7.30 -0.38
N ILE A 49 21.94 -6.79 -1.52
CA ILE A 49 22.05 -7.57 -2.76
C ILE A 49 22.98 -8.77 -2.54
N ASP A 50 24.19 -8.52 -2.02
CA ASP A 50 25.17 -9.58 -1.74
C ASP A 50 24.61 -10.62 -0.78
N PHE A 51 23.91 -10.16 0.26
CA PHE A 51 23.26 -11.06 1.22
C PHE A 51 22.20 -11.94 0.55
N ILE A 52 21.31 -11.33 -0.26
CA ILE A 52 20.22 -12.06 -0.94
C ILE A 52 20.78 -13.06 -1.95
N GLN A 53 21.80 -12.67 -2.72
CA GLN A 53 22.45 -13.57 -3.68
C GLN A 53 23.04 -14.79 -3.00
N LYS A 54 23.70 -14.60 -1.85
CA LYS A 54 24.35 -15.66 -1.09
C LYS A 54 23.35 -16.56 -0.34
N ASN A 55 22.36 -15.96 0.34
CA ASN A 55 21.50 -16.67 1.31
C ASN A 55 20.13 -17.03 0.72
N LYS A 56 19.78 -16.51 -0.46
CA LYS A 56 18.48 -16.72 -1.12
C LYS A 56 17.28 -16.31 -0.26
N CYS A 57 17.44 -15.29 0.60
CA CYS A 57 16.37 -14.72 1.42
C CYS A 57 16.67 -13.25 1.73
N ASN A 58 15.63 -12.49 2.10
CA ASN A 58 15.79 -11.08 2.49
C ASN A 58 16.42 -10.98 3.90
N PRO A 59 17.41 -10.10 4.13
CA PRO A 59 18.07 -9.98 5.45
C PRO A 59 17.17 -9.45 6.56
N ARG A 60 16.10 -8.74 6.23
CA ARG A 60 15.26 -8.03 7.21
C ARG A 60 13.80 -8.49 7.24
N TYR A 61 13.25 -8.89 6.10
CA TYR A 61 11.83 -9.18 5.93
C TYR A 61 11.63 -10.60 5.40
N LEU A 62 10.61 -11.31 5.89
CA LEU A 62 10.29 -12.67 5.43
C LEU A 62 11.55 -13.55 5.40
N LYS A 63 12.32 -13.55 6.48
CA LYS A 63 13.68 -14.15 6.54
C LYS A 63 13.72 -15.63 6.24
N ASP A 64 12.61 -16.33 6.51
CA ASP A 64 12.49 -17.77 6.30
C ASP A 64 12.04 -18.10 4.87
N LEU A 65 11.61 -17.09 4.09
CA LEU A 65 11.19 -17.25 2.71
C LEU A 65 12.40 -17.45 1.80
N LYS A 66 12.49 -18.61 1.16
CA LYS A 66 13.51 -18.87 0.13
C LYS A 66 13.06 -18.33 -1.22
N LEU A 67 13.93 -17.54 -1.83
CA LEU A 67 13.70 -16.92 -3.13
C LEU A 67 14.37 -17.73 -4.23
N ASN A 68 13.64 -17.97 -5.30
CA ASN A 68 14.20 -18.45 -6.55
C ASN A 68 14.74 -17.25 -7.35
N LEU A 69 16.04 -17.17 -7.52
CA LEU A 69 16.72 -16.05 -8.21
C LEU A 69 17.10 -16.36 -9.66
N ALA A 70 16.67 -17.48 -10.23
CA ALA A 70 17.14 -17.93 -11.55
C ALA A 70 16.92 -16.90 -12.68
N ASN A 71 15.78 -16.19 -12.66
CA ASN A 71 15.39 -15.22 -13.70
C ASN A 71 15.27 -13.79 -13.13
N ILE A 72 15.99 -13.50 -12.04
CA ILE A 72 15.94 -12.20 -11.34
C ILE A 72 17.30 -11.52 -11.40
N ALA A 73 17.34 -10.30 -11.95
CA ALA A 73 18.49 -9.41 -11.82
C ALA A 73 18.29 -8.48 -10.61
N LEU A 74 19.19 -8.58 -9.63
CA LEU A 74 19.25 -7.65 -8.49
C LEU A 74 20.22 -6.53 -8.83
N HIS A 75 19.80 -5.26 -8.66
CA HIS A 75 20.66 -4.12 -9.01
C HIS A 75 20.40 -2.93 -8.08
N SER A 76 21.45 -2.14 -7.81
CA SER A 76 21.34 -0.90 -7.03
C SER A 76 21.21 0.37 -7.88
N ASP A 77 21.44 0.29 -9.18
CA ASP A 77 21.20 1.39 -10.12
C ASP A 77 19.73 1.39 -10.54
N LEU A 78 19.00 2.44 -10.15
CA LEU A 78 17.57 2.57 -10.37
C LEU A 78 17.24 2.78 -11.85
N GLN A 79 17.99 3.67 -12.54
CA GLN A 79 17.74 3.95 -13.95
C GLN A 79 17.96 2.71 -14.80
N TYR A 80 19.03 1.97 -14.54
CA TYR A 80 19.28 0.71 -15.24
C TYR A 80 18.10 -0.27 -15.10
N VAL A 81 17.57 -0.44 -13.88
CA VAL A 81 16.44 -1.35 -13.62
C VAL A 81 15.18 -0.89 -14.38
N ILE A 82 14.91 0.41 -14.40
CA ILE A 82 13.76 0.99 -15.10
C ILE A 82 13.93 0.85 -16.62
N ASP A 83 15.11 1.14 -17.18
CA ASP A 83 15.38 1.05 -18.60
C ASP A 83 15.16 -0.38 -19.13
N LYS A 84 15.54 -1.38 -18.33
CA LYS A 84 15.41 -2.80 -18.70
C LYS A 84 13.99 -3.35 -18.60
N SER A 85 13.05 -2.58 -18.09
CA SER A 85 11.70 -3.07 -17.74
C SER A 85 10.63 -2.40 -18.60
N ASP A 86 9.49 -3.07 -18.77
CA ASP A 86 8.28 -2.54 -19.41
C ASP A 86 7.27 -2.07 -18.36
N ILE A 87 7.25 -2.74 -17.20
CA ILE A 87 6.37 -2.46 -16.06
C ILE A 87 7.22 -2.17 -14.83
N VAL A 88 6.97 -1.06 -14.15
CA VAL A 88 7.71 -0.63 -12.96
C VAL A 88 6.77 -0.63 -11.77
N ILE A 89 6.99 -1.50 -10.78
CA ILE A 89 6.15 -1.63 -9.58
C ILE A 89 6.84 -0.95 -8.41
N ILE A 90 6.21 0.11 -7.88
CA ILE A 90 6.71 0.92 -6.77
C ILE A 90 6.23 0.30 -5.45
N THR A 91 7.18 -0.05 -4.57
CA THR A 91 6.90 -0.66 -3.25
C THR A 91 7.64 0.04 -2.11
N ILE A 92 8.31 1.16 -2.38
CA ILE A 92 8.99 1.97 -1.36
C ILE A 92 7.97 2.83 -0.60
N PRO A 93 8.24 3.20 0.67
CA PRO A 93 7.39 4.14 1.39
C PRO A 93 7.25 5.46 0.63
N THR A 94 6.03 5.99 0.55
CA THR A 94 5.67 7.11 -0.33
C THR A 94 6.43 8.40 -0.04
N GLN A 95 6.88 8.61 1.19
CA GLN A 95 7.72 9.75 1.56
C GLN A 95 9.08 9.78 0.86
N TYR A 96 9.60 8.63 0.42
CA TYR A 96 10.87 8.54 -0.31
C TYR A 96 10.71 8.58 -1.83
N ILE A 97 9.49 8.57 -2.35
CA ILE A 97 9.20 8.60 -3.78
C ILE A 97 9.81 9.84 -4.46
N PRO A 98 9.63 11.08 -3.92
CA PRO A 98 10.18 12.28 -4.56
C PRO A 98 11.70 12.25 -4.70
N GLU A 99 12.40 11.87 -3.65
CA GLU A 99 13.86 11.77 -3.66
C GLU A 99 14.35 10.64 -4.58
N THR A 100 13.69 9.47 -4.50
CA THR A 100 14.09 8.28 -5.24
C THR A 100 13.95 8.45 -6.74
N PHE A 101 12.89 9.14 -7.19
CA PHE A 101 12.58 9.29 -8.61
C PHE A 101 12.98 10.65 -9.20
N GLN A 102 13.74 11.44 -8.47
CA GLN A 102 14.27 12.71 -9.00
C GLN A 102 15.17 12.45 -10.22
N GLY A 103 14.78 13.01 -11.36
CA GLY A 103 15.53 12.89 -12.61
C GLY A 103 15.44 11.54 -13.33
N ILE A 104 14.57 10.64 -12.85
CA ILE A 104 14.32 9.35 -13.50
C ILE A 104 13.37 9.54 -14.68
N ASP A 105 13.69 8.87 -15.79
CA ASP A 105 12.88 8.84 -17.00
C ASP A 105 11.98 7.61 -17.02
N PHE A 106 10.67 7.84 -17.11
CA PHE A 106 9.63 6.80 -17.16
C PHE A 106 8.97 6.69 -18.55
N ARG A 107 9.55 7.29 -19.60
CA ARG A 107 8.94 7.23 -20.94
C ARG A 107 8.70 5.79 -21.36
N ASP A 108 7.51 5.55 -21.92
CA ASP A 108 7.06 4.25 -22.42
C ASP A 108 6.94 3.15 -21.35
N LYS A 109 6.96 3.51 -20.05
CA LYS A 109 6.80 2.54 -18.97
C LYS A 109 5.36 2.54 -18.45
N ILE A 110 4.87 1.34 -18.13
CA ILE A 110 3.69 1.21 -17.26
C ILE A 110 4.18 1.31 -15.82
N VAL A 111 3.68 2.30 -15.09
CA VAL A 111 4.04 2.52 -13.69
C VAL A 111 2.92 2.06 -12.78
N VAL A 112 3.25 1.20 -11.83
CA VAL A 112 2.29 0.58 -10.91
C VAL A 112 2.64 0.97 -9.48
N ASN A 113 1.78 1.73 -8.83
CA ASN A 113 1.92 2.02 -7.41
C ASN A 113 1.35 0.84 -6.58
N ALA A 114 2.20 0.19 -5.81
CA ALA A 114 1.81 -0.81 -4.82
C ALA A 114 2.12 -0.35 -3.38
N SER A 115 2.42 0.94 -3.21
CA SER A 115 2.63 1.60 -1.91
C SER A 115 1.35 2.29 -1.44
N LYS A 116 1.25 2.55 -0.15
CA LYS A 116 0.08 3.18 0.47
C LYS A 116 0.50 4.43 1.22
N GLY A 117 -0.03 5.57 0.84
CA GLY A 117 0.31 6.88 1.40
C GLY A 117 0.35 7.98 0.33
N MET A 118 0.76 9.16 0.76
CA MET A 118 1.02 10.32 -0.09
C MET A 118 2.52 10.65 -0.07
N THR A 119 3.00 11.38 -1.06
CA THR A 119 4.30 12.03 -0.99
C THR A 119 4.25 13.16 0.05
N THR A 120 5.39 13.56 0.62
CA THR A 120 5.40 14.57 1.70
C THR A 120 5.79 15.96 1.22
N SER A 121 6.61 16.06 0.21
CA SER A 121 7.10 17.36 -0.31
C SER A 121 7.28 17.29 -1.83
N PRO A 122 6.28 17.64 -2.61
CA PRO A 122 4.93 18.09 -2.22
C PRO A 122 3.99 16.98 -1.74
N SER A 123 2.94 17.37 -0.99
CA SER A 123 1.86 16.46 -0.55
C SER A 123 0.93 16.12 -1.71
N LEU A 124 1.19 15.00 -2.39
CA LEU A 124 0.45 14.55 -3.57
C LEU A 124 0.06 13.07 -3.44
N LEU A 125 -1.01 12.67 -4.11
CA LEU A 125 -1.22 11.27 -4.42
C LEU A 125 -0.05 10.77 -5.28
N VAL A 126 0.26 9.49 -5.21
CA VAL A 126 1.36 8.95 -6.03
C VAL A 126 1.04 9.09 -7.52
N SER A 127 -0.22 8.89 -7.93
CA SER A 127 -0.67 9.16 -9.30
C SER A 127 -0.38 10.59 -9.75
N GLU A 128 -0.68 11.60 -8.92
CA GLU A 128 -0.40 13.01 -9.23
C GLU A 128 1.10 13.31 -9.31
N PHE A 129 1.90 12.66 -8.46
CA PHE A 129 3.35 12.80 -8.48
C PHE A 129 3.94 12.17 -9.75
N MET A 130 3.50 10.98 -10.12
CA MET A 130 3.98 10.29 -11.33
C MET A 130 3.58 11.02 -12.62
N GLU A 131 2.39 11.64 -12.65
CA GLU A 131 1.99 12.53 -13.75
C GLU A 131 2.97 13.70 -13.91
N ARG A 132 3.43 14.31 -12.80
CA ARG A 132 4.49 15.36 -12.84
C ARG A 132 5.85 14.84 -13.30
N CYS A 133 6.12 13.55 -13.10
CA CYS A 133 7.30 12.89 -13.65
C CYS A 133 7.14 12.50 -15.13
N GLY A 134 6.04 12.88 -15.78
CA GLY A 134 5.79 12.62 -17.19
C GLY A 134 5.16 11.26 -17.50
N VAL A 135 4.68 10.54 -16.48
CA VAL A 135 3.93 9.30 -16.69
C VAL A 135 2.52 9.64 -17.15
N ASP A 136 2.13 9.10 -18.31
CA ASP A 136 0.78 9.25 -18.83
C ASP A 136 -0.23 8.50 -17.92
N LYS A 137 -1.41 9.09 -17.72
CA LYS A 137 -2.49 8.48 -16.92
C LYS A 137 -2.90 7.10 -17.42
N ASP A 138 -2.88 6.94 -18.74
CA ASP A 138 -3.17 5.67 -19.39
C ASP A 138 -2.09 4.59 -19.11
N HIS A 139 -0.90 4.99 -18.71
CA HIS A 139 0.21 4.12 -18.34
C HIS A 139 0.44 4.02 -16.83
N TYR A 140 -0.47 4.58 -16.04
CA TYR A 140 -0.43 4.46 -14.58
C TYR A 140 -1.48 3.52 -14.03
N ALA A 141 -1.12 2.79 -12.97
CA ALA A 141 -2.04 1.97 -12.22
C ALA A 141 -1.69 1.95 -10.72
N VAL A 142 -2.67 1.60 -9.90
CA VAL A 142 -2.47 1.28 -8.48
C VAL A 142 -2.92 -0.15 -8.20
N ILE A 143 -2.16 -0.88 -7.37
CA ILE A 143 -2.56 -2.18 -6.83
C ILE A 143 -2.87 -2.03 -5.35
N SER A 144 -4.09 -2.39 -4.95
CA SER A 144 -4.54 -2.34 -3.56
C SER A 144 -5.51 -3.47 -3.23
N GLY A 145 -5.69 -3.72 -1.93
CA GLY A 145 -6.59 -4.74 -1.40
C GLY A 145 -6.05 -5.39 -0.13
N PRO A 146 -6.82 -6.30 0.50
CA PRO A 146 -6.44 -7.02 1.70
C PRO A 146 -5.26 -7.95 1.40
N SER A 147 -4.05 -7.57 1.81
CA SER A 147 -2.83 -8.29 1.42
C SER A 147 -1.71 -8.13 2.45
N HIS A 148 -1.67 -9.02 3.43
CA HIS A 148 -0.48 -9.16 4.26
C HIS A 148 0.63 -9.85 3.45
N ALA A 149 1.82 -9.29 3.49
CA ALA A 149 2.98 -9.80 2.74
C ALA A 149 3.32 -11.25 3.13
N GLU A 150 3.13 -11.58 4.39
CA GLU A 150 3.33 -12.92 4.97
C GLU A 150 2.40 -13.94 4.31
N GLU A 151 1.12 -13.63 4.18
CA GLU A 151 0.12 -14.50 3.57
C GLU A 151 0.33 -14.66 2.06
N VAL A 152 0.71 -13.60 1.38
CA VAL A 152 1.08 -13.66 -0.05
C VAL A 152 2.31 -14.53 -0.25
N ALA A 153 3.32 -14.41 0.62
CA ALA A 153 4.51 -15.25 0.59
C ALA A 153 4.20 -16.75 0.83
N GLU A 154 3.17 -17.04 1.62
CA GLU A 154 2.65 -18.40 1.85
C GLU A 154 1.69 -18.88 0.75
N ASN A 155 1.53 -18.11 -0.33
CA ASN A 155 0.61 -18.40 -1.44
C ASN A 155 -0.86 -18.57 -1.00
N LYS A 156 -1.28 -17.87 0.07
CA LYS A 156 -2.68 -17.83 0.49
C LYS A 156 -3.52 -17.00 -0.48
N THR A 157 -4.77 -17.40 -0.67
CA THR A 157 -5.70 -16.70 -1.56
C THR A 157 -5.87 -15.23 -1.14
N THR A 158 -5.44 -14.34 -2.01
CA THR A 158 -5.41 -12.89 -1.79
C THR A 158 -6.09 -12.16 -2.94
N TYR A 159 -7.13 -11.38 -2.64
CA TYR A 159 -7.84 -10.58 -3.63
C TYR A 159 -7.25 -9.18 -3.70
N LEU A 160 -6.71 -8.84 -4.85
CA LEU A 160 -6.18 -7.51 -5.16
C LEU A 160 -7.01 -6.83 -6.26
N THR A 161 -7.01 -5.52 -6.27
CA THR A 161 -7.58 -4.72 -7.36
C THR A 161 -6.47 -3.93 -8.04
N ILE A 162 -6.42 -4.04 -9.36
CA ILE A 162 -5.61 -3.18 -10.23
C ILE A 162 -6.53 -2.08 -10.73
N ALA A 163 -6.26 -0.83 -10.35
CA ALA A 163 -7.01 0.32 -10.86
C ALA A 163 -6.12 1.13 -11.82
N SER A 164 -6.66 1.42 -12.99
CA SER A 164 -6.06 2.27 -14.02
C SER A 164 -7.17 2.96 -14.80
N GLU A 165 -6.99 4.22 -15.16
CA GLU A 165 -7.95 4.93 -16.02
C GLU A 165 -8.08 4.22 -17.38
N ASN A 166 -7.03 3.52 -17.83
CA ASN A 166 -7.02 2.64 -19.00
C ASN A 166 -7.13 1.16 -18.58
N LEU A 167 -8.28 0.53 -18.84
CA LEU A 167 -8.48 -0.89 -18.55
C LEU A 167 -7.54 -1.82 -19.35
N GLY A 168 -7.03 -1.40 -20.50
CA GLY A 168 -6.02 -2.13 -21.26
C GLY A 168 -4.72 -2.26 -20.47
N THR A 169 -4.31 -1.20 -19.80
CA THR A 169 -3.15 -1.19 -18.87
C THR A 169 -3.40 -2.10 -17.68
N ALA A 170 -4.59 -2.04 -17.06
CA ALA A 170 -4.95 -2.95 -15.98
C ALA A 170 -4.93 -4.42 -16.42
N CYS A 171 -5.41 -4.72 -17.64
CA CYS A 171 -5.32 -6.05 -18.24
C CYS A 171 -3.86 -6.49 -18.45
N THR A 172 -3.01 -5.63 -18.99
CA THR A 172 -1.59 -5.92 -19.22
C THR A 172 -0.89 -6.28 -17.91
N ILE A 173 -1.12 -5.50 -16.84
CA ILE A 173 -0.57 -5.79 -15.52
C ILE A 173 -1.12 -7.10 -14.98
N ARG A 174 -2.43 -7.33 -15.06
CA ARG A 174 -3.05 -8.58 -14.63
C ARG A 174 -2.42 -9.80 -15.32
N PHE A 175 -2.20 -9.72 -16.62
CA PHE A 175 -1.56 -10.80 -17.37
C PHE A 175 -0.09 -11.01 -16.99
N ALA A 176 0.62 -9.93 -16.62
CA ALA A 176 2.00 -10.03 -16.14
C ALA A 176 2.11 -10.82 -14.83
N PHE A 177 1.06 -10.79 -13.99
CA PHE A 177 0.95 -11.61 -12.79
C PHE A 177 0.28 -12.97 -13.03
N ALA A 178 -0.37 -13.18 -14.18
CA ALA A 178 -1.13 -14.40 -14.43
C ALA A 178 -0.18 -15.56 -14.74
N SER A 179 -0.18 -16.55 -13.87
CA SER A 179 0.40 -17.85 -14.14
C SER A 179 -0.55 -18.94 -13.67
N PRO A 180 -0.57 -20.09 -14.33
CA PRO A 180 -1.32 -21.27 -13.86
C PRO A 180 -0.92 -21.72 -12.45
N ARG A 181 0.14 -21.17 -11.90
CA ARG A 181 0.78 -21.60 -10.64
C ARG A 181 0.69 -20.63 -9.50
N ILE A 182 0.52 -19.32 -9.76
CA ILE A 182 0.10 -18.40 -8.68
C ILE A 182 -1.41 -18.55 -8.54
N THR A 183 -1.83 -19.56 -7.83
CA THR A 183 -3.24 -19.72 -7.48
C THR A 183 -3.69 -18.77 -6.38
N GLY A 184 -2.72 -18.18 -5.62
CA GLY A 184 -3.00 -17.32 -4.48
C GLY A 184 -3.43 -15.89 -4.82
N LEU A 185 -2.90 -15.27 -5.92
CA LEU A 185 -3.23 -13.89 -6.26
C LEU A 185 -4.39 -13.80 -7.25
N ILE A 186 -5.50 -13.21 -6.84
CA ILE A 186 -6.69 -13.00 -7.67
C ILE A 186 -6.87 -11.50 -7.88
N PHE A 187 -6.82 -11.07 -9.15
CA PHE A 187 -6.94 -9.66 -9.51
C PHE A 187 -8.33 -9.31 -10.04
N ARG A 188 -8.88 -8.22 -9.53
CA ARG A 188 -10.02 -7.49 -10.09
C ARG A 188 -9.51 -6.20 -10.72
N MET A 189 -10.30 -5.60 -11.60
CA MET A 189 -9.97 -4.35 -12.28
C MET A 189 -10.95 -3.25 -11.90
N SER A 190 -10.45 -2.02 -11.86
CA SER A 190 -11.23 -0.80 -11.59
C SER A 190 -10.67 0.35 -12.42
N THR A 191 -11.45 1.41 -12.59
CA THR A 191 -11.00 2.69 -13.13
C THR A 191 -10.79 3.75 -12.04
N ASP A 192 -11.21 3.48 -10.79
CA ASP A 192 -11.12 4.44 -9.68
C ASP A 192 -9.72 4.46 -9.03
N VAL A 193 -8.74 5.01 -9.76
CA VAL A 193 -7.35 5.15 -9.31
C VAL A 193 -7.27 5.98 -8.03
N LYS A 194 -7.79 7.21 -8.07
CA LYS A 194 -7.69 8.17 -6.96
C LYS A 194 -8.45 7.72 -5.72
N GLY A 195 -9.65 7.16 -5.90
CA GLY A 195 -10.42 6.64 -4.77
C GLY A 195 -9.71 5.49 -4.06
N ILE A 196 -9.07 4.58 -4.80
CA ILE A 196 -8.32 3.47 -4.22
C ILE A 196 -7.04 3.95 -3.54
N GLU A 197 -6.34 4.95 -4.07
CA GLU A 197 -5.19 5.54 -3.40
C GLU A 197 -5.60 6.18 -2.06
N ILE A 198 -6.66 6.99 -2.05
CA ILE A 198 -7.18 7.64 -0.83
C ILE A 198 -7.65 6.61 0.18
N ALA A 199 -8.41 5.61 -0.23
CA ALA A 199 -8.82 4.53 0.66
C ALA A 199 -7.62 3.85 1.33
N GLY A 200 -6.56 3.57 0.56
CA GLY A 200 -5.31 3.01 1.08
C GLY A 200 -4.60 3.90 2.10
N ILE A 201 -4.79 5.24 2.02
CA ILE A 201 -4.25 6.21 2.97
C ILE A 201 -5.07 6.19 4.26
N ILE A 202 -6.38 6.47 4.18
CA ILE A 202 -7.23 6.69 5.36
C ILE A 202 -7.48 5.41 6.15
N LYS A 203 -7.50 4.23 5.52
CA LYS A 203 -7.62 2.96 6.23
C LYS A 203 -6.51 2.75 7.29
N ASN A 204 -5.30 3.23 7.02
CA ASN A 204 -4.19 3.13 7.95
C ASN A 204 -4.42 3.99 9.20
N VAL A 205 -5.10 5.12 9.04
CA VAL A 205 -5.53 5.99 10.15
C VAL A 205 -6.62 5.30 10.95
N TYR A 206 -7.66 4.77 10.29
CA TYR A 206 -8.73 4.04 10.97
C TYR A 206 -8.23 2.78 11.70
N ALA A 207 -7.19 2.13 11.20
CA ALA A 207 -6.58 1.01 11.90
C ALA A 207 -5.91 1.41 13.24
N ILE A 208 -5.43 2.66 13.36
CA ILE A 208 -4.99 3.21 14.66
C ILE A 208 -6.17 3.30 15.62
N GLY A 209 -7.31 3.80 15.16
CA GLY A 209 -8.54 3.86 15.96
C GLY A 209 -9.03 2.49 16.41
N MET A 210 -8.95 1.46 15.54
CA MET A 210 -9.26 0.10 15.93
C MET A 210 -8.33 -0.40 17.04
N GLY A 211 -7.05 -0.03 17.01
CA GLY A 211 -6.11 -0.31 18.09
C GLY A 211 -6.47 0.41 19.39
N LEU A 212 -6.88 1.68 19.30
CA LEU A 212 -7.35 2.46 20.46
C LEU A 212 -8.56 1.83 21.17
N ILE A 213 -9.44 1.17 20.41
CA ILE A 213 -10.61 0.48 20.95
C ILE A 213 -10.39 -1.03 21.13
N SER A 214 -9.15 -1.51 21.10
CA SER A 214 -8.81 -2.94 21.15
C SER A 214 -9.39 -3.67 22.37
N GLN A 215 -9.54 -2.96 23.49
CA GLN A 215 -10.11 -3.49 24.73
C GLN A 215 -11.66 -3.47 24.77
N GLN A 216 -12.32 -2.88 23.78
CA GLN A 216 -13.77 -2.85 23.67
C GLN A 216 -14.32 -4.18 23.13
N GLY A 217 -15.63 -4.42 23.36
CA GLY A 217 -16.31 -5.60 22.82
C GLY A 217 -16.45 -5.59 21.29
N GLU A 218 -16.68 -6.77 20.71
CA GLU A 218 -16.79 -6.95 19.25
C GLU A 218 -17.95 -6.14 18.64
N ASN A 219 -19.04 -5.91 19.38
CA ASN A 219 -20.16 -5.07 18.92
C ASN A 219 -19.70 -3.64 18.66
N PHE A 220 -18.88 -3.07 19.56
CA PHE A 220 -18.37 -1.71 19.41
C PHE A 220 -17.35 -1.62 18.26
N LYS A 221 -16.48 -2.61 18.13
CA LYS A 221 -15.53 -2.70 17.01
C LYS A 221 -16.22 -2.80 15.65
N ALA A 222 -17.31 -3.57 15.58
CA ALA A 222 -18.13 -3.69 14.37
C ALA A 222 -18.80 -2.36 14.01
N ALA A 223 -19.39 -1.67 15.00
CA ALA A 223 -19.97 -0.33 14.81
C ALA A 223 -18.91 0.67 14.36
N TYR A 224 -17.73 0.67 14.97
CA TYR A 224 -16.61 1.51 14.55
C TYR A 224 -16.25 1.30 13.08
N LEU A 225 -16.02 0.05 12.67
CA LEU A 225 -15.65 -0.24 11.26
C LEU A 225 -16.70 0.13 10.26
N SER A 226 -17.98 -0.09 10.56
CA SER A 226 -19.06 0.32 9.66
C SER A 226 -19.12 1.84 9.50
N ASN A 227 -18.93 2.58 10.60
CA ASN A 227 -18.88 4.05 10.55
C ASN A 227 -17.62 4.56 9.81
N CYS A 228 -16.45 3.91 9.98
CA CYS A 228 -15.26 4.21 9.18
C CYS A 228 -15.49 3.99 7.67
N ALA A 229 -16.19 2.92 7.30
CA ALA A 229 -16.51 2.67 5.89
C ALA A 229 -17.49 3.72 5.32
N CYS A 230 -18.49 4.13 6.10
CA CYS A 230 -19.39 5.23 5.74
C CYS A 230 -18.65 6.55 5.59
N GLU A 231 -17.77 6.89 6.55
CA GLU A 231 -16.96 8.10 6.49
C GLU A 231 -16.01 8.08 5.29
N MET A 232 -15.36 6.94 5.01
CA MET A 232 -14.53 6.76 3.82
C MET A 232 -15.32 7.05 2.55
N ASN A 233 -16.53 6.51 2.43
CA ASN A 233 -17.39 6.78 1.28
C ASN A 233 -17.71 8.28 1.15
N ASN A 234 -18.06 8.94 2.25
CA ASN A 234 -18.39 10.38 2.25
C ASN A 234 -17.19 11.23 1.81
N ILE A 235 -15.99 10.91 2.31
CA ILE A 235 -14.75 11.59 1.90
C ILE A 235 -14.53 11.42 0.39
N LEU A 236 -14.67 10.21 -0.13
CA LEU A 236 -14.45 9.92 -1.54
C LEU A 236 -15.46 10.59 -2.45
N GLU A 237 -16.76 10.64 -2.05
CA GLU A 237 -17.79 11.34 -2.80
C GLU A 237 -17.59 12.86 -2.84
N GLN A 238 -16.99 13.43 -1.78
CA GLN A 238 -16.68 14.86 -1.76
C GLN A 238 -15.45 15.20 -2.60
N LEU A 239 -14.41 14.36 -2.55
CA LEU A 239 -13.16 14.61 -3.27
C LEU A 239 -13.33 14.34 -4.78
N TYR A 240 -14.10 13.32 -5.13
CA TYR A 240 -14.27 12.85 -6.52
C TYR A 240 -15.74 12.48 -6.75
N PRO A 241 -16.63 13.47 -6.88
CA PRO A 241 -18.06 13.24 -7.07
C PRO A 241 -18.36 12.58 -8.41
N GLY A 242 -19.38 11.72 -8.43
CA GLY A 242 -19.88 11.09 -9.66
C GLY A 242 -19.12 9.85 -10.12
N GLU A 243 -18.05 9.45 -9.45
CA GLU A 243 -17.36 8.20 -9.73
C GLU A 243 -18.18 7.01 -9.21
N LYS A 244 -18.37 6.00 -10.06
CA LYS A 244 -19.03 4.75 -9.64
C LYS A 244 -18.08 3.91 -8.80
N ARG A 245 -18.22 3.99 -7.47
CA ARG A 245 -17.45 3.14 -6.57
C ARG A 245 -18.34 2.30 -5.67
N TYR A 246 -17.82 1.14 -5.32
CA TYR A 246 -18.45 0.20 -4.40
C TYR A 246 -17.54 0.03 -3.20
N VAL A 247 -17.67 0.93 -2.21
CA VAL A 247 -16.79 0.99 -1.02
C VAL A 247 -16.80 -0.30 -0.20
N LEU A 248 -17.81 -1.15 -0.37
CA LEU A 248 -17.89 -2.46 0.29
C LEU A 248 -17.03 -3.55 -0.37
N THR A 249 -16.21 -3.20 -1.38
CA THR A 249 -15.33 -4.14 -2.09
C THR A 249 -13.92 -4.22 -1.51
N SER A 250 -13.13 -5.16 -2.02
CA SER A 250 -11.80 -5.51 -1.48
C SER A 250 -10.84 -4.34 -1.30
N PRO A 251 -10.65 -3.38 -2.25
CA PRO A 251 -9.65 -2.33 -2.10
C PRO A 251 -10.04 -1.25 -1.08
N TYR A 252 -11.29 -1.21 -0.64
CA TYR A 252 -11.84 -0.28 0.35
C TYR A 252 -12.09 -0.98 1.69
N LEU A 253 -13.32 -1.49 1.90
CA LEU A 253 -13.70 -2.15 3.14
C LEU A 253 -12.85 -3.39 3.43
N GLY A 254 -12.54 -4.21 2.44
CA GLY A 254 -11.72 -5.42 2.64
C GLY A 254 -10.33 -5.08 3.18
N ASP A 255 -9.68 -4.06 2.60
CA ASP A 255 -8.35 -3.61 3.04
C ASP A 255 -8.40 -2.88 4.40
N LEU A 256 -9.49 -2.18 4.70
CA LEU A 256 -9.75 -1.61 6.02
C LEU A 256 -9.91 -2.71 7.08
N MET A 257 -10.70 -3.73 6.81
CA MET A 257 -10.93 -4.85 7.73
C MET A 257 -9.64 -5.60 8.06
N VAL A 258 -8.89 -6.02 7.04
CA VAL A 258 -7.65 -6.78 7.27
C VAL A 258 -6.61 -5.96 8.03
N THR A 259 -6.58 -4.64 7.81
CA THR A 259 -5.64 -3.75 8.50
C THR A 259 -6.09 -3.46 9.93
N GLY A 260 -7.39 -3.32 10.16
CA GLY A 260 -7.97 -2.98 11.45
C GLY A 260 -8.04 -4.14 12.43
N TYR A 261 -8.27 -5.37 11.95
CA TYR A 261 -8.34 -6.56 12.84
C TYR A 261 -7.03 -7.30 13.02
N SER A 262 -5.99 -6.95 12.25
CA SER A 262 -4.75 -7.73 12.28
C SER A 262 -3.75 -7.21 13.31
N SER A 263 -3.32 -8.09 14.21
CA SER A 263 -2.17 -7.84 15.09
C SER A 263 -0.83 -7.68 14.33
N LEU A 264 -0.78 -8.08 13.06
CA LEU A 264 0.35 -7.84 12.16
C LEU A 264 0.41 -6.36 11.73
N SER A 265 -0.71 -5.62 11.81
CA SER A 265 -0.78 -4.22 11.45
C SER A 265 -0.03 -3.34 12.46
N ARG A 266 1.00 -2.63 11.98
CA ARG A 266 1.73 -1.65 12.78
C ARG A 266 0.83 -0.50 13.25
N ASN A 267 -0.14 -0.10 12.42
CA ASN A 267 -1.11 0.94 12.77
C ASN A 267 -2.01 0.49 13.91
N PHE A 268 -2.55 -0.74 13.85
CA PHE A 268 -3.32 -1.32 14.96
C PHE A 268 -2.50 -1.39 16.25
N ARG A 269 -1.29 -1.95 16.20
CA ARG A 269 -0.40 -2.06 17.36
C ARG A 269 -0.04 -0.70 17.96
N PHE A 270 0.13 0.31 17.12
CA PHE A 270 0.38 1.68 17.60
C PHE A 270 -0.82 2.21 18.38
N GLY A 271 -2.04 2.08 17.86
CA GLY A 271 -3.27 2.47 18.59
C GLY A 271 -3.46 1.68 19.90
N GLU A 272 -3.14 0.39 19.88
CA GLU A 272 -3.16 -0.45 21.09
C GLU A 272 -2.17 0.03 22.16
N LEU A 273 -0.99 0.51 21.78
CA LEU A 273 -0.05 1.11 22.73
C LEU A 273 -0.60 2.42 23.31
N LEU A 274 -1.20 3.27 22.49
CA LEU A 274 -1.84 4.51 22.97
C LEU A 274 -2.98 4.20 23.94
N SER A 275 -3.81 3.18 23.69
CA SER A 275 -4.88 2.76 24.60
C SER A 275 -4.37 2.26 25.97
N LYS A 276 -3.11 1.82 26.03
CA LYS A 276 -2.41 1.40 27.25
C LYS A 276 -1.70 2.57 27.96
N GLY A 277 -1.89 3.81 27.51
CA GLY A 277 -1.34 5.03 28.12
C GLY A 277 0.10 5.38 27.67
N TYR A 278 0.63 4.75 26.61
CA TYR A 278 1.91 5.20 26.05
C TYR A 278 1.72 6.52 25.31
N SER A 279 2.70 7.42 25.43
CA SER A 279 2.74 8.63 24.60
C SER A 279 2.92 8.28 23.12
N VAL A 280 2.56 9.20 22.23
CA VAL A 280 2.80 9.03 20.77
C VAL A 280 4.27 8.75 20.47
N ILE A 281 5.19 9.41 21.18
CA ILE A 281 6.64 9.23 21.03
C ILE A 281 7.07 7.83 21.46
N ASP A 282 6.65 7.38 22.64
CA ASP A 282 7.02 6.08 23.19
C ASP A 282 6.42 4.93 22.36
N ALA A 283 5.18 5.09 21.91
CA ALA A 283 4.51 4.12 21.05
C ALA A 283 5.24 3.96 19.71
N LYS A 284 5.68 5.07 19.06
CA LYS A 284 6.52 5.03 17.86
C LYS A 284 7.85 4.32 18.12
N ALA A 285 8.54 4.67 19.22
CA ALA A 285 9.80 4.04 19.58
C ALA A 285 9.65 2.52 19.79
N LYS A 286 8.54 2.10 20.41
CA LYS A 286 8.25 0.68 20.68
C LYS A 286 7.91 -0.11 19.43
N ILE A 287 7.25 0.51 18.44
CA ILE A 287 7.03 -0.10 17.13
C ILE A 287 8.36 -0.26 16.35
N GLY A 288 9.31 0.68 16.52
CA GLY A 288 10.65 0.62 15.91
C GLY A 288 10.67 0.71 14.39
N GLN A 289 9.53 0.96 13.77
CA GLN A 289 9.32 1.11 12.33
C GLN A 289 8.30 2.21 12.08
N GLU A 290 8.25 2.71 10.82
CA GLU A 290 7.27 3.70 10.45
C GLU A 290 5.83 3.20 10.64
N VAL A 291 5.00 4.06 11.22
CA VAL A 291 3.55 3.88 11.37
C VAL A 291 2.87 4.75 10.31
N ALA A 292 2.52 4.14 9.19
CA ALA A 292 2.01 4.85 8.02
C ALA A 292 0.76 5.72 8.32
N GLY A 293 -0.12 5.31 9.22
CA GLY A 293 -1.29 6.09 9.60
C GLY A 293 -0.96 7.42 10.27
N VAL A 294 0.18 7.50 10.96
CA VAL A 294 0.61 8.75 11.63
C VAL A 294 1.09 9.79 10.62
N SER A 295 1.95 9.41 9.68
CA SER A 295 2.37 10.30 8.60
C SER A 295 1.23 10.63 7.66
N SER A 296 0.39 9.65 7.33
CA SER A 296 -0.72 9.80 6.40
C SER A 296 -1.79 10.77 6.87
N VAL A 297 -2.17 10.78 8.17
CA VAL A 297 -3.24 11.67 8.66
C VAL A 297 -2.84 13.13 8.52
N ASN A 298 -1.61 13.49 8.87
CA ASN A 298 -1.12 14.85 8.76
C ASN A 298 -1.07 15.30 7.30
N THR A 299 -0.44 14.50 6.45
CA THR A 299 -0.33 14.82 5.01
C THR A 299 -1.71 14.90 4.35
N PHE A 300 -2.65 14.04 4.75
CA PHE A 300 -4.02 14.05 4.24
C PHE A 300 -4.77 15.33 4.67
N ILE A 301 -4.74 15.67 5.95
CA ILE A 301 -5.41 16.87 6.47
C ILE A 301 -4.81 18.13 5.82
N ASP A 302 -3.48 18.24 5.75
CA ASP A 302 -2.79 19.38 5.12
C ASP A 302 -3.20 19.53 3.64
N ARG A 303 -3.28 18.43 2.90
CA ARG A 303 -3.62 18.43 1.47
C ARG A 303 -5.08 18.81 1.21
N PHE A 304 -6.00 18.31 2.03
CA PHE A 304 -7.44 18.41 1.79
C PHE A 304 -8.16 19.43 2.70
N ALA A 305 -7.44 20.12 3.60
CA ALA A 305 -7.99 21.17 4.46
C ALA A 305 -8.72 22.28 3.69
N HIS A 306 -8.31 22.54 2.44
CA HIS A 306 -8.91 23.56 1.58
C HIS A 306 -10.19 23.12 0.87
N ILE A 307 -10.52 21.83 0.89
CA ILE A 307 -11.70 21.27 0.20
C ILE A 307 -12.89 21.12 1.17
N HIS A 308 -12.91 21.88 2.27
CA HIS A 308 -14.01 21.88 3.25
C HIS A 308 -14.38 20.48 3.78
N ILE A 309 -13.41 19.55 3.89
CA ILE A 309 -13.62 18.35 4.71
C ILE A 309 -13.73 18.84 6.16
N THR A 310 -14.95 19.26 6.53
CA THR A 310 -15.23 19.78 7.86
C THR A 310 -15.22 18.65 8.87
N ARG A 311 -15.00 18.98 10.15
CA ARG A 311 -15.16 18.04 11.26
C ARG A 311 -16.46 17.24 11.20
N ASN A 312 -17.53 17.84 10.67
CA ASN A 312 -18.85 17.21 10.58
C ASN A 312 -18.94 16.15 9.46
N GLN A 313 -18.00 16.13 8.53
CA GLN A 313 -18.01 15.24 7.38
C GLN A 313 -17.05 14.06 7.51
N CYS A 314 -16.01 14.23 8.34
CA CYS A 314 -15.05 13.18 8.70
C CYS A 314 -14.72 13.20 10.19
N PRO A 315 -15.72 12.99 11.06
CA PRO A 315 -15.56 13.13 12.50
C PRO A 315 -14.55 12.13 13.09
N ILE A 316 -14.54 10.89 12.62
CA ILE A 316 -13.62 9.85 13.11
C ILE A 316 -12.17 10.18 12.72
N LEU A 317 -11.94 10.56 11.47
CA LEU A 317 -10.61 10.94 10.97
C LEU A 317 -10.08 12.16 11.76
N THR A 318 -10.95 13.14 12.01
CA THR A 318 -10.63 14.34 12.79
C THR A 318 -10.28 13.99 14.25
N LEU A 319 -11.04 13.11 14.87
CA LEU A 319 -10.77 12.64 16.23
C LEU A 319 -9.43 11.92 16.32
N LEU A 320 -9.13 11.06 15.34
CA LEU A 320 -7.84 10.38 15.24
C LEU A 320 -6.67 11.34 15.00
N TYR A 321 -6.86 12.36 14.14
CA TYR A 321 -5.87 13.42 13.97
C TYR A 321 -5.54 14.12 15.29
N GLN A 322 -6.56 14.42 16.10
CA GLN A 322 -6.36 15.06 17.41
C GLN A 322 -5.57 14.17 18.37
N VAL A 323 -5.87 12.89 18.44
CA VAL A 323 -5.14 11.94 19.31
C VAL A 323 -3.69 11.76 18.82
N ILE A 324 -3.49 11.61 17.53
CA ILE A 324 -2.15 11.37 16.94
C ILE A 324 -1.21 12.57 17.12
N ASN A 325 -1.77 13.79 17.21
CA ASN A 325 -1.00 15.03 17.39
C ASN A 325 -1.04 15.58 18.82
N ASP A 326 -1.42 14.75 19.80
CA ASP A 326 -1.48 15.09 21.22
C ASP A 326 -2.42 16.28 21.56
N TYR A 327 -3.41 16.59 20.69
CA TYR A 327 -4.45 17.59 20.99
C TYR A 327 -5.60 17.01 21.83
N LEU A 328 -5.69 15.68 21.91
CA LEU A 328 -6.63 14.94 22.70
C LEU A 328 -5.92 13.73 23.33
N ASP A 329 -6.12 13.54 24.64
CA ASP A 329 -5.62 12.36 25.33
C ASP A 329 -6.27 11.08 24.77
N ALA A 330 -5.46 10.09 24.43
CA ALA A 330 -5.90 8.83 23.86
C ALA A 330 -6.88 8.05 24.78
N THR A 331 -6.80 8.26 26.10
CA THR A 331 -7.72 7.65 27.07
C THR A 331 -9.16 8.16 26.93
N ASN A 332 -9.35 9.37 26.40
CA ASN A 332 -10.66 9.96 26.15
C ASN A 332 -11.24 9.59 24.76
N PHE A 333 -10.48 8.88 23.94
CA PHE A 333 -10.89 8.56 22.56
C PHE A 333 -12.24 7.83 22.50
N VAL A 334 -12.42 6.79 23.35
CA VAL A 334 -13.65 5.99 23.38
C VAL A 334 -14.86 6.86 23.73
N TYR A 335 -14.72 7.74 24.72
CA TYR A 335 -15.80 8.64 25.15
C TYR A 335 -16.27 9.54 24.00
N HIS A 336 -15.35 10.21 23.32
CA HIS A 336 -15.69 11.07 22.18
C HIS A 336 -16.20 10.29 20.98
N LEU A 337 -15.66 9.08 20.75
CA LEU A 337 -16.10 8.23 19.65
C LEU A 337 -17.56 7.78 19.80
N GLN A 338 -18.00 7.49 21.03
CA GLN A 338 -19.41 7.08 21.32
C GLN A 338 -20.44 8.14 20.91
N GLU A 339 -20.06 9.42 20.92
CA GLU A 339 -20.93 10.51 20.48
C GLU A 339 -20.98 10.69 18.97
N LEU A 340 -20.02 10.09 18.22
CA LEU A 340 -19.83 10.29 16.80
C LEU A 340 -20.36 9.13 15.93
N ILE A 341 -20.35 7.92 16.49
CA ILE A 341 -20.78 6.72 15.75
C ILE A 341 -22.24 6.37 16.06
N SER A 342 -22.95 5.89 15.05
CA SER A 342 -24.35 5.50 15.12
C SER A 342 -24.55 4.00 14.95
#